data_6e1db6f95bbb5e07cb0a4f69c4811a68
#
_entry.id   6e1db6f95bbb5e07cb0a4f69c4811a68
#
_cell.length_a   1.000
_cell.length_b   1.000
_cell.length_c   1.000
_cell.angle_alpha   90.00
_cell.angle_beta   90.00
_cell.angle_gamma   90.00
#
_symmetry.space_group_name_H-M   'P 1'
#
loop_
_entity.id
_entity.type
_entity.pdbx_description
1 polymer ?
#
loop_
_entity_poly.entity_id
_entity_poly.type
_entity_poly.pdbx_seq_one_letter_code
_entity_poly.pdbx_strand_id
1 'polypeptide(L)'
;NRTQLRRKVEELRDQLSMNAKHVAYYVDAALHEADELQRNAVLLYEESETDIAELVQSLNTSRDIRKQYIDAVHEYNVTAVELELYSE
;
A
#
# COMPACT_ATOMS: atom_id res chain seq x y z
N ASN A 1 33.92 -2.74 2.20
CA ASN A 1 34.75 -2.69 1.00
C ASN A 1 33.87 -2.30 -0.20
N ARG A 2 34.50 -1.92 -1.30
CA ARG A 2 33.79 -1.40 -2.49
C ARG A 2 32.80 -2.40 -3.10
N THR A 3 33.15 -3.67 -3.13
CA THR A 3 32.31 -4.71 -3.71
C THR A 3 31.02 -4.91 -2.89
N GLN A 4 31.15 -4.94 -1.59
CA GLN A 4 30.00 -5.07 -0.67
C GLN A 4 29.12 -3.85 -0.73
N LEU A 5 29.71 -2.66 -0.80
CA LEU A 5 28.96 -1.41 -0.87
C LEU A 5 28.18 -1.33 -2.19
N ARG A 6 28.83 -1.69 -3.31
CA ARG A 6 28.17 -1.70 -4.62
C ARG A 6 27.01 -2.69 -4.64
N ARG A 7 27.19 -3.87 -4.07
CA ARG A 7 26.14 -4.90 -3.97
C ARG A 7 24.96 -4.38 -3.16
N LYS A 8 25.23 -3.70 -2.06
CA LYS A 8 24.17 -3.12 -1.21
C LYS A 8 23.38 -2.06 -1.96
N VAL A 9 24.05 -1.19 -2.70
CA VAL A 9 23.39 -0.17 -3.52
C VAL A 9 22.49 -0.82 -4.58
N GLU A 10 22.97 -1.86 -5.25
CA GLU A 10 22.17 -2.57 -6.26
C GLU A 10 20.94 -3.23 -5.63
N GLU A 11 21.07 -3.86 -4.46
CA GLU A 11 19.96 -4.44 -3.73
C GLU A 11 18.91 -3.38 -3.37
N LEU A 12 19.36 -2.22 -2.90
CA LEU A 12 18.45 -1.14 -2.52
C LEU A 12 17.73 -0.56 -3.74
N ARG A 13 18.41 -0.45 -4.88
CA ARG A 13 17.78 -0.02 -6.13
C ARG A 13 16.69 -0.98 -6.57
N ASP A 14 16.95 -2.29 -6.48
CA ASP A 14 15.97 -3.31 -6.83
C ASP A 14 14.77 -3.26 -5.88
N GLN A 15 15.02 -3.14 -4.57
CA GLN A 15 13.96 -3.00 -3.58
C GLN A 15 13.12 -1.73 -3.82
N LEU A 16 13.78 -0.62 -4.14
CA LEU A 16 13.09 0.64 -4.41
C LEU A 16 12.16 0.48 -5.63
N SER A 17 12.64 -0.17 -6.68
CA SER A 17 11.82 -0.44 -7.87
C SER A 17 10.61 -1.29 -7.54
N MET A 18 10.79 -2.36 -6.74
CA MET A 18 9.68 -3.21 -6.31
C MET A 18 8.70 -2.45 -5.43
N ASN A 19 9.22 -1.64 -4.50
CA ASN A 19 8.37 -0.84 -3.62
C ASN A 19 7.59 0.21 -4.41
N ALA A 20 8.20 0.81 -5.45
CA ALA A 20 7.51 1.75 -6.33
C ALA A 20 6.34 1.09 -7.06
N LYS A 21 6.54 -0.13 -7.56
CA LYS A 21 5.47 -0.90 -8.22
C LYS A 21 4.35 -1.25 -7.24
N HIS A 22 4.72 -1.56 -6.00
CA HIS A 22 3.75 -1.89 -4.96
C HIS A 22 2.89 -0.67 -4.62
N VAL A 23 3.51 0.50 -4.46
CA VAL A 23 2.77 1.75 -4.24
C VAL A 23 1.85 2.05 -5.43
N ALA A 24 2.35 1.89 -6.65
CA ALA A 24 1.56 2.13 -7.86
C ALA A 24 0.32 1.24 -7.92
N TYR A 25 0.44 -0.03 -7.51
CA TYR A 25 -0.70 -0.94 -7.44
C TYR A 25 -1.82 -0.36 -6.55
N TYR A 26 -1.46 0.17 -5.37
CA TYR A 26 -2.46 0.76 -4.48
C TYR A 26 -3.09 2.01 -5.09
N VAL A 27 -2.29 2.89 -5.68
CA VAL A 27 -2.79 4.12 -6.30
C VAL A 27 -3.68 3.80 -7.50
N ASP A 28 -3.27 2.86 -8.35
CA ASP A 28 -3.95 2.59 -9.62
C ASP A 28 -5.18 1.69 -9.46
N ALA A 29 -5.21 0.83 -8.45
CA ALA A 29 -6.26 -0.18 -8.33
C ALA A 29 -6.84 -0.33 -6.93
N ALA A 30 -6.02 -0.67 -5.94
CA ALA A 30 -6.52 -1.11 -4.64
C ALA A 30 -7.28 -0.03 -3.87
N LEU A 31 -6.83 1.23 -3.93
CA LEU A 31 -7.53 2.33 -3.25
C LEU A 31 -8.89 2.60 -3.88
N HIS A 32 -8.97 2.49 -5.20
CA HIS A 32 -10.24 2.63 -5.92
C HIS A 32 -11.21 1.51 -5.52
N GLU A 33 -10.73 0.28 -5.46
CA GLU A 33 -11.53 -0.85 -5.01
C GLU A 33 -12.01 -0.68 -3.56
N ALA A 34 -11.16 -0.14 -2.68
CA ALA A 34 -11.53 0.14 -1.30
C ALA A 34 -12.65 1.17 -1.22
N ASP A 35 -12.57 2.23 -2.03
CA ASP A 35 -13.60 3.27 -2.08
C ASP A 35 -14.93 2.70 -2.58
N GLU A 36 -14.89 1.87 -3.62
CA GLU A 36 -16.10 1.23 -4.13
C GLU A 36 -16.70 0.25 -3.13
N LEU A 37 -15.88 -0.54 -2.45
CA LEU A 37 -16.33 -1.46 -1.42
C LEU A 37 -17.06 -0.71 -0.31
N GLN A 38 -16.49 0.39 0.16
CA GLN A 38 -17.09 1.21 1.21
C GLN A 38 -18.42 1.80 0.74
N ARG A 39 -18.44 2.39 -0.46
CA ARG A 39 -19.64 3.03 -1.01
C ARG A 39 -20.78 2.03 -1.19
N ASN A 40 -20.47 0.87 -1.76
CA ASN A 40 -21.46 -0.17 -1.98
C ASN A 40 -21.99 -0.74 -0.67
N ALA A 41 -21.12 -0.92 0.34
CA ALA A 41 -21.52 -1.42 1.65
C ALA A 41 -22.51 -0.47 2.34
N VAL A 42 -22.24 0.82 2.30
CA VAL A 42 -23.13 1.85 2.88
C VAL A 42 -24.47 1.85 2.16
N LEU A 43 -24.45 1.80 0.81
CA LEU A 43 -25.66 1.80 0.01
C LEU A 43 -26.54 0.58 0.31
N LEU A 44 -25.96 -0.61 0.35
CA LEU A 44 -26.69 -1.84 0.66
C LEU A 44 -27.29 -1.79 2.05
N TYR A 45 -26.58 -1.24 3.02
CA TYR A 45 -27.08 -1.09 4.37
C TYR A 45 -28.27 -0.11 4.42
N GLU A 46 -28.14 1.02 3.73
CA GLU A 46 -29.24 2.00 3.67
C GLU A 46 -30.49 1.44 2.99
N GLU A 47 -30.31 0.54 2.03
CA GLU A 47 -31.42 -0.13 1.35
C GLU A 47 -31.94 -1.35 2.11
N SER A 48 -31.41 -1.62 3.30
CA SER A 48 -31.77 -2.78 4.15
C SER A 48 -31.50 -4.13 3.47
N GLU A 49 -30.55 -4.16 2.55
CA GLU A 49 -30.17 -5.39 1.84
C GLU A 49 -29.03 -6.14 2.52
N THR A 50 -28.45 -5.56 3.56
CA THR A 50 -27.40 -6.19 4.37
C THR A 50 -27.57 -5.77 5.82
N ASP A 51 -26.92 -6.51 6.75
CA ASP A 51 -26.97 -6.18 8.17
C ASP A 51 -25.76 -5.35 8.59
N ILE A 52 -25.79 -4.89 9.86
CA ILE A 52 -24.73 -4.04 10.41
C ILE A 52 -23.40 -4.78 10.48
N ALA A 53 -23.41 -6.10 10.71
CA ALA A 53 -22.18 -6.88 10.79
C ALA A 53 -21.46 -6.91 9.44
N GLU A 54 -22.19 -7.08 8.34
CA GLU A 54 -21.61 -7.05 6.98
C GLU A 54 -21.10 -5.65 6.64
N LEU A 55 -21.82 -4.60 7.03
CA LEU A 55 -21.37 -3.22 6.84
C LEU A 55 -20.04 -2.99 7.54
N VAL A 56 -19.96 -3.35 8.83
CA VAL A 56 -18.74 -3.18 9.63
C VAL A 56 -17.57 -3.96 9.03
N GLN A 57 -17.82 -5.20 8.58
CA GLN A 57 -16.78 -6.02 7.95
C GLN A 57 -16.25 -5.35 6.69
N SER A 58 -17.12 -4.82 5.84
CA SER A 58 -16.72 -4.13 4.60
C SER A 58 -15.93 -2.86 4.89
N LEU A 59 -16.35 -2.09 5.90
CA LEU A 59 -15.64 -0.88 6.30
C LEU A 59 -14.25 -1.21 6.84
N ASN A 60 -14.12 -2.29 7.60
CA ASN A 60 -12.83 -2.74 8.12
C ASN A 60 -11.91 -3.19 7.00
N THR A 61 -12.42 -3.91 6.01
CA THR A 61 -11.63 -4.33 4.84
C THR A 61 -11.12 -3.11 4.08
N SER A 62 -11.98 -2.12 3.85
CA SER A 62 -11.61 -0.87 3.18
C SER A 62 -10.52 -0.13 3.96
N ARG A 63 -10.63 -0.07 5.29
CA ARG A 63 -9.63 0.54 6.16
C ARG A 63 -8.30 -0.18 6.07
N ASP A 64 -8.31 -1.52 6.06
CA ASP A 64 -7.10 -2.32 5.99
C ASP A 64 -6.34 -2.08 4.69
N ILE A 65 -7.05 -1.95 3.58
CA ILE A 65 -6.43 -1.64 2.28
C ILE A 65 -5.75 -0.28 2.33
N ARG A 66 -6.40 0.73 2.92
CA ARG A 66 -5.80 2.06 3.05
C ARG A 66 -4.57 2.05 3.95
N LYS A 67 -4.62 1.27 5.03
CA LYS A 67 -3.49 1.11 5.93
C LYS A 67 -2.31 0.44 5.22
N GLN A 68 -2.58 -0.59 4.42
CA GLN A 68 -1.55 -1.25 3.62
C GLN A 68 -0.89 -0.29 2.62
N TYR A 69 -1.67 0.62 2.05
CA TYR A 69 -1.11 1.65 1.17
C TYR A 69 -0.14 2.56 1.93
N ILE A 70 -0.53 3.02 3.12
CA ILE A 70 0.34 3.86 3.95
C ILE A 70 1.63 3.12 4.30
N ASP A 71 1.54 1.82 4.64
CA ASP A 71 2.70 0.99 4.93
C ASP A 71 3.60 0.85 3.70
N ALA A 72 3.02 0.70 2.52
CA ALA A 72 3.77 0.60 1.26
C ALA A 72 4.53 1.89 0.95
N VAL A 73 3.92 3.04 1.16
CA VAL A 73 4.56 4.35 0.99
C VAL A 73 5.71 4.51 1.98
N HIS A 74 5.49 4.09 3.23
CA HIS A 74 6.54 4.16 4.26
C HIS A 74 7.74 3.31 3.87
N GLU A 75 7.51 2.08 3.42
CA GLU A 75 8.60 1.19 2.98
C GLU A 75 9.37 1.78 1.79
N TYR A 76 8.66 2.36 0.83
CA TYR A 76 9.29 3.05 -0.28
C TYR A 76 10.20 4.18 0.22
N ASN A 77 9.70 5.01 1.12
CA ASN A 77 10.44 6.14 1.66
C ASN A 77 11.68 5.69 2.46
N VAL A 78 11.55 4.66 3.28
CA VAL A 78 12.68 4.11 4.05
C VAL A 78 13.77 3.60 3.09
N THR A 79 13.38 2.84 2.07
CA THR A 79 14.34 2.31 1.10
C THR A 79 15.02 3.44 0.32
N ALA A 80 14.28 4.48 -0.06
CA ALA A 80 14.85 5.65 -0.75
C ALA A 80 15.91 6.36 0.09
N VAL A 81 15.62 6.54 1.39
CA VAL A 81 16.57 7.16 2.32
C VAL A 81 17.82 6.30 2.49
N GLU A 82 17.63 4.98 2.67
CA GLU A 82 18.78 4.06 2.77
C GLU A 82 19.65 4.13 1.52
N LEU A 83 19.04 4.14 0.35
CA LEU A 83 19.77 4.24 -0.91
C LEU A 83 20.60 5.53 -0.98
N GLU A 84 20.02 6.66 -0.58
CA GLU A 84 20.76 7.92 -0.51
C GLU A 84 21.97 7.81 0.41
N LEU A 85 21.80 7.23 1.59
CA LEU A 85 22.88 7.08 2.55
C LEU A 85 24.03 6.21 2.03
N TYR A 86 23.70 5.15 1.30
CA TYR A 86 24.72 4.24 0.73
C TYR A 86 25.33 4.77 -0.56
N SER A 87 24.68 5.73 -1.21
CA SER A 87 25.13 6.26 -2.50
C SER A 87 26.01 7.50 -2.38
N GLU A 88 26.15 8.06 -1.18
CA GLU A 88 27.00 9.23 -0.93
C GLU A 88 28.51 8.93 -0.94
#